data_7019e7efb3c1117a5343cb9e09bbd66a
#
_entry.id   7019e7efb3c1117a5343cb9e09bbd66a
#
_cell.length_a   1.000
_cell.length_b   1.000
_cell.length_c   1.000
_cell.angle_alpha   90.00
_cell.angle_beta   90.00
_cell.angle_gamma   90.00
#
_symmetry.space_group_name_H-M   'P 1'
#
loop_
_entity.id
_entity.type
_entity.pdbx_description
1 polymer ?
#
loop_
_entity_poly.entity_id
_entity_poly.type
_entity_poly.pdbx_seq_one_letter_code
_entity_poly.pdbx_strand_id
1 'polypeptide(L)'
;DRRQRQMCIRDRSMRLIIEDTQENAGRWAARYIVEQINKKQAAGGTFVLGLPTGSTPLTTYKELIALNKAGKVSFKDVVTFNMDEYVGLPEEHPESYHSFMWNTFFNHVDINPANVNILNGNAPDLQKECDEYEEKIRKAGGIDLFMGGVGEDGHLAFNEPFSSLNSRTRVKTLTYDTLVVNSRFFDNDVNKVPKQAMSVGVATVLDSKQVLILALGHKKARALQQCVEGPYSHVCTISAMQVHPHGIVVCDEPATVELKVGTYRYFKDIEKENLI
;
A
#
# COMPACT_ATOMS: atom_id res chain seq x y z
N ASP A 1 5.80 17.36 -26.86
CA ASP A 1 6.01 16.14 -27.61
C ASP A 1 5.87 14.92 -26.71
N ARG A 2 5.13 13.88 -27.14
CA ARG A 2 4.82 12.66 -26.36
C ARG A 2 6.07 11.89 -25.91
N ARG A 3 7.10 11.82 -26.79
CA ARG A 3 8.39 11.18 -26.45
C ARG A 3 9.15 11.94 -25.36
N GLN A 4 9.14 13.26 -25.42
CA GLN A 4 9.81 14.12 -24.44
C GLN A 4 9.10 14.08 -23.08
N ARG A 5 7.76 14.02 -23.07
CA ARG A 5 6.97 13.85 -21.85
C ARG A 5 7.17 12.46 -21.23
N GLN A 6 7.17 11.40 -22.02
CA GLN A 6 7.47 10.05 -21.53
C GLN A 6 8.89 9.93 -20.97
N MET A 7 9.86 10.63 -21.58
CA MET A 7 11.24 10.71 -21.08
C MET A 7 11.27 11.46 -19.74
N CYS A 8 10.61 12.61 -19.63
CA CYS A 8 10.51 13.36 -18.38
C CYS A 8 9.85 12.57 -17.23
N ILE A 9 8.86 11.72 -17.52
CA ILE A 9 8.23 10.83 -16.51
C ILE A 9 9.19 9.74 -16.07
N ARG A 10 9.97 9.17 -16.99
CA ARG A 10 10.92 8.09 -16.69
C ARG A 10 12.14 8.54 -15.88
N ASP A 11 12.54 9.79 -16.01
CA ASP A 11 13.69 10.36 -15.30
C ASP A 11 13.36 10.82 -13.86
N ARG A 12 12.11 10.65 -13.42
CA ARG A 12 11.68 11.09 -12.09
C ARG A 12 11.54 9.91 -11.17
N SER A 13 12.03 10.06 -9.95
CA SER A 13 11.94 9.04 -8.91
C SER A 13 10.51 8.85 -8.39
N MET A 14 9.66 9.90 -8.37
CA MET A 14 8.29 9.83 -7.89
C MET A 14 7.31 10.38 -8.93
N ARG A 15 6.20 9.66 -9.12
CA ARG A 15 5.03 10.09 -9.88
C ARG A 15 3.90 10.45 -8.92
N LEU A 16 3.14 11.50 -9.25
CA LEU A 16 1.91 11.84 -8.55
C LEU A 16 0.76 11.86 -9.57
N ILE A 17 -0.16 10.93 -9.39
CA ILE A 17 -1.37 10.78 -10.20
C ILE A 17 -2.53 11.42 -9.43
N ILE A 18 -3.12 12.47 -9.99
CA ILE A 18 -4.24 13.20 -9.38
C ILE A 18 -5.48 12.93 -10.22
N GLU A 19 -6.35 12.05 -9.71
CA GLU A 19 -7.63 11.74 -10.33
C GLU A 19 -8.75 12.58 -9.71
N ASP A 20 -9.84 12.75 -10.44
CA ASP A 20 -10.94 13.60 -10.00
C ASP A 20 -11.72 13.01 -8.81
N THR A 21 -11.81 11.68 -8.74
CA THR A 21 -12.60 10.96 -7.74
C THR A 21 -11.83 9.82 -7.09
N GLN A 22 -12.29 9.36 -5.93
CA GLN A 22 -11.76 8.17 -5.26
C GLN A 22 -11.88 6.92 -6.14
N GLU A 23 -13.02 6.78 -6.83
CA GLU A 23 -13.23 5.65 -7.74
C GLU A 23 -12.20 5.64 -8.85
N ASN A 24 -11.97 6.76 -9.51
CA ASN A 24 -10.99 6.86 -10.58
C ASN A 24 -9.56 6.61 -10.07
N ALA A 25 -9.22 7.14 -8.90
CA ALA A 25 -7.92 6.87 -8.27
C ALA A 25 -7.72 5.37 -7.98
N GLY A 26 -8.71 4.72 -7.40
CA GLY A 26 -8.68 3.26 -7.15
C GLY A 26 -8.62 2.44 -8.43
N ARG A 27 -9.37 2.83 -9.46
CA ARG A 27 -9.36 2.18 -10.78
C ARG A 27 -8.04 2.37 -11.50
N TRP A 28 -7.45 3.55 -11.41
CA TRP A 28 -6.10 3.79 -11.96
C TRP A 28 -5.07 2.84 -11.35
N ALA A 29 -5.06 2.74 -10.02
CA ALA A 29 -4.18 1.82 -9.30
C ALA A 29 -4.38 0.36 -9.73
N ALA A 30 -5.64 -0.09 -9.83
CA ALA A 30 -5.97 -1.45 -10.25
C ALA A 30 -5.48 -1.74 -11.68
N ARG A 31 -5.72 -0.83 -12.62
CA ARG A 31 -5.28 -0.98 -14.01
C ARG A 31 -3.77 -1.00 -14.13
N TYR A 32 -3.09 -0.16 -13.38
CA TYR A 32 -1.64 -0.16 -13.33
C TYR A 32 -1.09 -1.49 -12.80
N ILE A 33 -1.65 -2.01 -11.71
CA ILE A 33 -1.26 -3.31 -11.14
C ILE A 33 -1.48 -4.43 -12.17
N VAL A 34 -2.63 -4.46 -12.83
CA VAL A 34 -2.96 -5.47 -13.86
C VAL A 34 -1.96 -5.41 -15.02
N GLU A 35 -1.61 -4.23 -15.48
CA GLU A 35 -0.60 -4.05 -16.52
C GLU A 35 0.75 -4.64 -16.10
N GLN A 36 1.20 -4.37 -14.86
CA GLN A 36 2.46 -4.89 -14.34
C GLN A 36 2.44 -6.43 -14.19
N ILE A 37 1.33 -6.99 -13.69
CA ILE A 37 1.13 -8.45 -13.59
C ILE A 37 1.23 -9.09 -14.98
N ASN A 38 0.44 -8.59 -15.93
CA ASN A 38 0.38 -9.14 -17.28
C ASN A 38 1.73 -9.05 -18.00
N LYS A 39 2.44 -7.94 -17.83
CA LYS A 39 3.77 -7.75 -18.41
C LYS A 39 4.77 -8.78 -17.88
N LYS A 40 4.77 -9.03 -16.58
CA LYS A 40 5.69 -10.00 -15.98
C LYS A 40 5.33 -11.44 -16.36
N GLN A 41 4.05 -11.78 -16.35
CA GLN A 41 3.57 -13.10 -16.76
C GLN A 41 3.87 -13.39 -18.24
N ALA A 42 3.70 -12.40 -19.12
CA ALA A 42 4.06 -12.51 -20.53
C ALA A 42 5.57 -12.79 -20.74
N ALA A 43 6.42 -12.29 -19.83
CA ALA A 43 7.86 -12.58 -19.81
C ALA A 43 8.22 -13.89 -19.10
N GLY A 44 7.23 -14.70 -18.68
CA GLY A 44 7.43 -15.98 -18.00
C GLY A 44 7.77 -15.89 -16.52
N GLY A 45 7.60 -14.70 -15.89
CA GLY A 45 7.90 -14.47 -14.49
C GLY A 45 6.68 -14.60 -13.58
N THR A 46 6.95 -14.78 -12.28
CA THR A 46 5.94 -14.75 -11.22
C THR A 46 5.88 -13.34 -10.62
N PHE A 47 4.68 -12.77 -10.55
CA PHE A 47 4.49 -11.45 -9.95
C PHE A 47 4.28 -11.55 -8.44
N VAL A 48 5.01 -10.76 -7.69
CA VAL A 48 4.93 -10.67 -6.23
C VAL A 48 4.33 -9.32 -5.85
N LEU A 49 3.17 -9.34 -5.20
CA LEU A 49 2.35 -8.17 -4.91
C LEU A 49 2.23 -7.94 -3.41
N GLY A 50 2.64 -6.76 -2.94
CA GLY A 50 2.38 -6.29 -1.58
C GLY A 50 1.01 -5.63 -1.48
N LEU A 51 0.26 -5.89 -0.41
CA LEU A 51 -1.13 -5.46 -0.25
C LEU A 51 -1.42 -4.85 1.13
N PRO A 52 -2.23 -3.78 1.20
CA PRO A 52 -2.72 -3.19 2.45
C PRO A 52 -4.12 -3.69 2.80
N THR A 53 -4.54 -3.42 4.03
CA THR A 53 -5.94 -3.47 4.47
C THR A 53 -6.52 -2.06 4.61
N GLY A 54 -7.70 -1.95 5.19
CA GLY A 54 -8.37 -0.69 5.46
C GLY A 54 -9.33 -0.24 4.35
N SER A 55 -9.90 0.93 4.51
CA SER A 55 -10.92 1.46 3.60
C SER A 55 -10.34 2.01 2.28
N THR A 56 -9.12 2.51 2.32
CA THR A 56 -8.49 3.16 1.16
C THR A 56 -8.37 2.25 -0.08
N PRO A 57 -7.94 0.98 0.02
CA PRO A 57 -7.79 0.12 -1.15
C PRO A 57 -9.08 -0.53 -1.66
N LEU A 58 -10.23 -0.31 -1.03
CA LEU A 58 -11.48 -1.03 -1.36
C LEU A 58 -11.89 -0.83 -2.83
N THR A 59 -11.81 0.37 -3.36
CA THR A 59 -12.13 0.64 -4.78
C THR A 59 -11.15 -0.08 -5.71
N THR A 60 -9.87 -0.12 -5.35
CA THR A 60 -8.85 -0.86 -6.10
C THR A 60 -9.14 -2.36 -6.09
N TYR A 61 -9.46 -2.95 -4.95
CA TYR A 61 -9.82 -4.37 -4.87
C TYR A 61 -11.07 -4.70 -5.68
N LYS A 62 -12.08 -3.85 -5.62
CA LYS A 62 -13.31 -4.00 -6.43
C LYS A 62 -13.00 -4.04 -7.92
N GLU A 63 -12.16 -3.14 -8.42
CA GLU A 63 -11.76 -3.09 -9.83
C GLU A 63 -10.88 -4.29 -10.21
N LEU A 64 -9.94 -4.71 -9.35
CA LEU A 64 -9.13 -5.92 -9.58
C LEU A 64 -9.99 -7.17 -9.70
N ILE A 65 -11.01 -7.31 -8.85
CA ILE A 65 -11.99 -8.40 -8.91
C ILE A 65 -12.75 -8.35 -10.24
N ALA A 66 -13.23 -7.19 -10.65
CA ALA A 66 -13.95 -7.02 -11.90
C ALA A 66 -13.08 -7.39 -13.13
N LEU A 67 -11.81 -6.95 -13.12
CA LEU A 67 -10.87 -7.24 -14.20
C LEU A 67 -10.49 -8.74 -14.24
N ASN A 68 -10.37 -9.39 -13.09
CA ASN A 68 -10.18 -10.85 -13.01
C ASN A 68 -11.37 -11.62 -13.57
N LYS A 69 -12.60 -11.25 -13.16
CA LYS A 69 -13.83 -11.88 -13.68
C LYS A 69 -14.03 -11.65 -15.18
N ALA A 70 -13.55 -10.52 -15.70
CA ALA A 70 -13.58 -10.22 -17.14
C ALA A 70 -12.45 -10.91 -17.93
N GLY A 71 -11.61 -11.73 -17.28
CA GLY A 71 -10.49 -12.40 -17.93
C GLY A 71 -9.33 -11.49 -18.34
N LYS A 72 -9.25 -10.28 -17.78
CA LYS A 72 -8.19 -9.31 -18.10
C LYS A 72 -6.90 -9.53 -17.31
N VAL A 73 -6.96 -10.30 -16.23
CA VAL A 73 -5.83 -10.66 -15.38
C VAL A 73 -6.12 -11.98 -14.68
N SER A 74 -5.09 -12.80 -14.45
CA SER A 74 -5.14 -13.97 -13.58
C SER A 74 -4.24 -13.77 -12.37
N PHE A 75 -4.76 -14.09 -11.19
CA PHE A 75 -3.99 -14.10 -9.95
C PHE A 75 -3.47 -15.49 -9.58
N LYS A 76 -3.75 -16.51 -10.41
CA LYS A 76 -3.43 -17.91 -10.11
C LYS A 76 -1.97 -18.13 -9.71
N ASP A 77 -1.05 -17.46 -10.38
CA ASP A 77 0.39 -17.59 -10.13
C ASP A 77 0.97 -16.33 -9.43
N VAL A 78 0.11 -15.42 -8.98
CA VAL A 78 0.54 -14.24 -8.21
C VAL A 78 0.80 -14.65 -6.76
N VAL A 79 1.92 -14.20 -6.21
CA VAL A 79 2.25 -14.34 -4.78
C VAL A 79 1.97 -13.02 -4.08
N THR A 80 1.31 -13.05 -2.93
CA THR A 80 0.97 -11.83 -2.18
C THR A 80 1.58 -11.80 -0.81
N PHE A 81 1.91 -10.59 -0.33
CA PHE A 81 2.38 -10.29 1.02
C PHE A 81 1.60 -9.11 1.58
N ASN A 82 0.87 -9.29 2.68
CA ASN A 82 0.23 -8.18 3.36
C ASN A 82 1.21 -7.38 4.22
N MET A 83 0.90 -6.10 4.45
CA MET A 83 1.75 -5.17 5.20
C MET A 83 1.86 -5.51 6.69
N ASP A 84 0.77 -5.97 7.29
CA ASP A 84 0.62 -6.02 8.74
C ASP A 84 -0.48 -6.97 9.19
N GLU A 85 -0.49 -7.28 10.49
CA GLU A 85 -1.57 -7.99 11.18
C GLU A 85 -1.52 -7.64 12.67
N TYR A 86 -2.68 -7.62 13.31
CA TYR A 86 -2.78 -7.46 14.75
C TYR A 86 -2.21 -8.67 15.51
N VAL A 87 -1.58 -8.39 16.64
CA VAL A 87 -1.11 -9.44 17.57
C VAL A 87 -2.24 -9.85 18.52
N GLY A 88 -2.44 -11.16 18.67
CA GLY A 88 -3.36 -11.73 19.64
C GLY A 88 -4.83 -11.73 19.22
N LEU A 89 -5.14 -11.32 18.00
CA LEU A 89 -6.49 -11.37 17.47
C LEU A 89 -6.67 -12.69 16.69
N PRO A 90 -7.72 -13.49 16.96
CA PRO A 90 -7.98 -14.70 16.18
C PRO A 90 -8.14 -14.41 14.70
N GLU A 91 -7.66 -15.29 13.82
CA GLU A 91 -7.78 -15.10 12.36
C GLU A 91 -9.23 -14.95 11.90
N GLU A 92 -10.15 -15.66 12.56
CA GLU A 92 -11.59 -15.63 12.24
C GLU A 92 -12.28 -14.38 12.76
N HIS A 93 -11.62 -13.60 13.61
CA HIS A 93 -12.21 -12.35 14.11
C HIS A 93 -12.52 -11.43 12.92
N PRO A 94 -13.72 -10.81 12.87
CA PRO A 94 -14.11 -9.96 11.74
C PRO A 94 -13.14 -8.82 11.43
N GLU A 95 -12.42 -8.34 12.44
CA GLU A 95 -11.47 -7.23 12.32
C GLU A 95 -10.00 -7.69 12.16
N SER A 96 -9.73 -9.00 12.11
CA SER A 96 -8.41 -9.47 11.70
C SER A 96 -8.13 -9.10 10.24
N TYR A 97 -6.87 -8.88 9.91
CA TYR A 97 -6.52 -8.59 8.52
C TYR A 97 -6.59 -9.82 7.62
N HIS A 98 -6.44 -11.03 8.20
CA HIS A 98 -6.81 -12.27 7.52
C HIS A 98 -8.25 -12.25 7.03
N SER A 99 -9.21 -12.02 7.93
CA SER A 99 -10.63 -11.96 7.59
C SER A 99 -10.93 -10.84 6.59
N PHE A 100 -10.34 -9.67 6.78
CA PHE A 100 -10.50 -8.57 5.84
C PHE A 100 -10.07 -8.96 4.42
N MET A 101 -8.88 -9.52 4.27
CA MET A 101 -8.33 -9.82 2.94
C MET A 101 -9.10 -10.94 2.25
N TRP A 102 -9.45 -12.01 2.97
CA TRP A 102 -10.22 -13.10 2.39
C TRP A 102 -11.64 -12.66 2.01
N ASN A 103 -12.33 -11.95 2.89
CA ASN A 103 -13.70 -11.49 2.62
C ASN A 103 -13.78 -10.41 1.56
N THR A 104 -12.77 -9.55 1.46
CA THR A 104 -12.78 -8.40 0.55
C THR A 104 -12.16 -8.70 -0.81
N PHE A 105 -11.16 -9.57 -0.88
CA PHE A 105 -10.38 -9.76 -2.11
C PHE A 105 -10.14 -11.22 -2.47
N PHE A 106 -9.43 -11.99 -1.65
CA PHE A 106 -8.93 -13.30 -2.07
C PHE A 106 -10.02 -14.31 -2.41
N ASN A 107 -11.16 -14.30 -1.72
CA ASN A 107 -12.29 -15.17 -2.03
C ASN A 107 -12.96 -14.87 -3.38
N HIS A 108 -12.66 -13.72 -3.99
CA HIS A 108 -13.34 -13.23 -5.18
C HIS A 108 -12.48 -13.30 -6.45
N VAL A 109 -11.26 -13.80 -6.35
CA VAL A 109 -10.32 -13.95 -7.46
C VAL A 109 -9.74 -15.37 -7.52
N ASP A 110 -9.07 -15.69 -8.61
CA ASP A 110 -8.53 -17.03 -8.89
C ASP A 110 -7.17 -17.31 -8.22
N ILE A 111 -6.81 -16.57 -7.15
CA ILE A 111 -5.53 -16.77 -6.48
C ILE A 111 -5.41 -18.16 -5.85
N ASN A 112 -4.24 -18.77 -5.96
CA ASN A 112 -3.92 -19.98 -5.21
C ASN A 112 -3.71 -19.62 -3.72
N PRO A 113 -4.50 -20.18 -2.79
CA PRO A 113 -4.35 -19.91 -1.36
C PRO A 113 -2.93 -20.14 -0.81
N ALA A 114 -2.18 -21.09 -1.38
CA ALA A 114 -0.79 -21.36 -0.99
C ALA A 114 0.16 -20.20 -1.30
N ASN A 115 -0.23 -19.27 -2.17
CA ASN A 115 0.55 -18.11 -2.56
C ASN A 115 0.21 -16.84 -1.73
N VAL A 116 -0.75 -16.94 -0.83
CA VAL A 116 -1.13 -15.83 0.06
C VAL A 116 -0.28 -15.87 1.31
N ASN A 117 0.40 -14.75 1.62
CA ASN A 117 1.20 -14.59 2.84
C ASN A 117 0.65 -13.43 3.67
N ILE A 118 0.24 -13.74 4.88
CA ILE A 118 -0.19 -12.79 5.90
C ILE A 118 0.53 -13.16 7.20
N LEU A 119 1.04 -12.17 7.94
CA LEU A 119 1.70 -12.39 9.22
C LEU A 119 0.76 -13.10 10.21
N ASN A 120 1.29 -14.07 10.95
CA ASN A 120 0.54 -14.77 11.99
C ASN A 120 0.67 -14.04 13.33
N GLY A 121 -0.35 -13.27 13.70
CA GLY A 121 -0.41 -12.52 14.97
C GLY A 121 -0.52 -13.39 16.22
N ASN A 122 -0.73 -14.69 16.05
CA ASN A 122 -0.82 -15.69 17.13
C ASN A 122 0.36 -16.68 17.13
N ALA A 123 1.45 -16.35 16.44
CA ALA A 123 2.64 -17.18 16.43
C ALA A 123 3.25 -17.31 17.85
N PRO A 124 3.77 -18.48 18.23
CA PRO A 124 4.39 -18.67 19.54
C PRO A 124 5.60 -17.76 19.76
N ASP A 125 6.35 -17.47 18.71
CA ASP A 125 7.49 -16.56 18.69
C ASP A 125 7.25 -15.50 17.59
N LEU A 126 6.83 -14.32 18.01
CA LEU A 126 6.47 -13.22 17.10
C LEU A 126 7.68 -12.67 16.34
N GLN A 127 8.86 -12.63 16.97
CA GLN A 127 10.07 -12.15 16.30
C GLN A 127 10.50 -13.14 15.21
N LYS A 128 10.45 -14.43 15.50
CA LYS A 128 10.72 -15.47 14.50
C LYS A 128 9.74 -15.38 13.31
N GLU A 129 8.46 -15.16 13.58
CA GLU A 129 7.46 -14.96 12.52
C GLU A 129 7.82 -13.77 11.61
N CYS A 130 8.23 -12.66 12.21
CA CYS A 130 8.69 -11.49 11.46
C CYS A 130 9.94 -11.78 10.62
N ASP A 131 10.91 -12.47 11.17
CA ASP A 131 12.16 -12.83 10.48
C ASP A 131 11.89 -13.81 9.33
N GLU A 132 11.04 -14.81 9.56
CA GLU A 132 10.60 -15.75 8.51
C GLU A 132 9.80 -15.06 7.41
N TYR A 133 9.03 -14.03 7.73
CA TYR A 133 8.28 -13.25 6.74
C TYR A 133 9.22 -12.50 5.79
N GLU A 134 10.25 -11.84 6.33
CA GLU A 134 11.31 -11.22 5.53
C GLU A 134 12.03 -12.25 4.64
N GLU A 135 12.30 -13.44 5.17
CA GLU A 135 12.94 -14.51 4.41
C GLU A 135 12.04 -15.05 3.30
N LYS A 136 10.72 -15.17 3.53
CA LYS A 136 9.76 -15.53 2.47
C LYS A 136 9.75 -14.50 1.35
N ILE A 137 9.78 -13.21 1.68
CA ILE A 137 9.88 -12.13 0.68
C ILE A 137 11.16 -12.28 -0.13
N ARG A 138 12.29 -12.50 0.52
CA ARG A 138 13.59 -12.70 -0.14
C ARG A 138 13.59 -13.92 -1.06
N LYS A 139 13.05 -15.05 -0.60
CA LYS A 139 12.94 -16.29 -1.40
C LYS A 139 12.02 -16.15 -2.61
N ALA A 140 11.00 -15.30 -2.51
CA ALA A 140 10.12 -14.99 -3.63
C ALA A 140 10.80 -14.08 -4.69
N GLY A 141 12.02 -13.63 -4.46
CA GLY A 141 12.76 -12.71 -5.33
C GLY A 141 12.48 -11.23 -5.06
N GLY A 142 11.94 -10.91 -3.90
CA GLY A 142 11.47 -9.57 -3.52
C GLY A 142 10.07 -9.27 -4.07
N ILE A 143 9.53 -8.14 -3.65
CA ILE A 143 8.19 -7.68 -4.07
C ILE A 143 8.32 -6.84 -5.35
N ASP A 144 7.53 -7.17 -6.36
CA ASP A 144 7.55 -6.44 -7.64
C ASP A 144 6.83 -5.08 -7.51
N LEU A 145 5.70 -5.05 -6.81
CA LEU A 145 4.97 -3.84 -6.52
C LEU A 145 4.34 -3.95 -5.13
N PHE A 146 4.62 -2.99 -4.26
CA PHE A 146 3.96 -2.87 -2.98
C PHE A 146 2.91 -1.76 -3.06
N MET A 147 1.63 -2.15 -2.97
CA MET A 147 0.54 -1.20 -2.82
C MET A 147 0.30 -0.92 -1.34
N GLY A 148 0.14 0.34 -0.97
CA GLY A 148 -0.17 0.76 0.38
C GLY A 148 -1.09 1.97 0.43
N GLY A 149 -1.62 2.23 1.62
CA GLY A 149 -2.26 3.49 1.96
C GLY A 149 -1.32 4.36 2.80
N VAL A 150 -1.81 5.51 3.22
CA VAL A 150 -1.11 6.41 4.12
C VAL A 150 -2.01 6.82 5.28
N GLY A 151 -1.49 6.84 6.50
CA GLY A 151 -2.18 7.37 7.66
C GLY A 151 -2.37 8.89 7.58
N GLU A 152 -3.27 9.46 8.38
CA GLU A 152 -3.50 10.92 8.42
C GLU A 152 -2.25 11.69 8.88
N ASP A 153 -1.43 11.08 9.72
CA ASP A 153 -0.13 11.58 10.20
C ASP A 153 1.05 11.25 9.26
N GLY A 154 0.78 10.62 8.12
CA GLY A 154 1.79 10.25 7.13
C GLY A 154 2.47 8.91 7.37
N HIS A 155 1.94 8.04 8.23
CA HIS A 155 2.55 6.73 8.44
C HIS A 155 2.27 5.76 7.28
N LEU A 156 3.27 4.94 6.98
CA LEU A 156 3.20 3.83 6.04
C LEU A 156 3.14 2.51 6.83
N ALA A 157 2.13 1.67 6.58
CA ALA A 157 1.83 0.50 7.41
C ALA A 157 1.67 0.94 8.89
N PHE A 158 2.16 0.18 9.88
CA PHE A 158 2.25 0.68 11.26
C PHE A 158 3.59 1.35 11.58
N ASN A 159 4.26 1.95 10.59
CA ASN A 159 5.44 2.77 10.82
C ASN A 159 5.05 4.20 11.17
N GLU A 160 4.57 4.37 12.41
CA GLU A 160 4.15 5.64 12.97
C GLU A 160 5.31 6.66 13.02
N PRO A 161 5.02 7.96 13.22
CA PRO A 161 6.06 8.98 13.35
C PRO A 161 7.21 8.55 14.27
N PHE A 162 8.43 8.86 13.86
CA PHE A 162 9.71 8.47 14.50
C PHE A 162 10.11 6.99 14.34
N SER A 163 9.39 6.20 13.56
CA SER A 163 9.88 4.89 13.14
C SER A 163 11.10 5.05 12.22
N SER A 164 12.10 4.18 12.40
CA SER A 164 13.29 4.22 11.55
C SER A 164 12.94 4.01 10.08
N LEU A 165 13.52 4.81 9.20
CA LEU A 165 13.40 4.64 7.75
C LEU A 165 14.14 3.40 7.24
N ASN A 166 15.01 2.79 8.07
CA ASN A 166 15.68 1.51 7.82
C ASN A 166 15.00 0.32 8.53
N SER A 167 13.79 0.52 9.05
CA SER A 167 13.07 -0.53 9.78
C SER A 167 12.71 -1.72 8.89
N ARG A 168 12.76 -2.90 9.49
CA ARG A 168 12.31 -4.18 8.90
C ARG A 168 11.02 -4.64 9.57
N THR A 169 10.49 -5.78 9.14
CA THR A 169 9.30 -6.39 9.74
C THR A 169 9.54 -6.69 11.22
N ARG A 170 8.65 -6.23 12.08
CA ARG A 170 8.78 -6.33 13.53
C ARG A 170 7.45 -6.17 14.26
N VAL A 171 7.44 -6.53 15.53
CA VAL A 171 6.33 -6.21 16.43
C VAL A 171 6.40 -4.73 16.83
N LYS A 172 5.25 -4.06 16.75
CA LYS A 172 5.07 -2.66 17.14
C LYS A 172 4.04 -2.54 18.24
N THR A 173 4.34 -1.76 19.27
CA THR A 173 3.33 -1.26 20.18
C THR A 173 2.69 -0.03 19.55
N LEU A 174 1.36 -0.06 19.42
CA LEU A 174 0.60 1.01 18.77
C LEU A 174 0.49 2.22 19.71
N THR A 175 0.60 3.42 19.16
CA THR A 175 0.38 4.66 19.92
C THR A 175 -1.10 4.80 20.30
N TYR A 176 -1.37 5.59 21.34
CA TYR A 176 -2.74 5.85 21.77
C TYR A 176 -3.59 6.46 20.64
N ASP A 177 -3.02 7.38 19.88
CA ASP A 177 -3.71 8.00 18.73
C ASP A 177 -4.13 6.94 17.69
N THR A 178 -3.25 5.98 17.38
CA THR A 178 -3.59 4.87 16.48
C THR A 178 -4.70 3.99 17.07
N LEU A 179 -4.66 3.70 18.37
CA LEU A 179 -5.74 2.94 19.04
C LEU A 179 -7.07 3.69 18.96
N VAL A 180 -7.08 5.00 19.16
CA VAL A 180 -8.28 5.83 19.05
C VAL A 180 -8.84 5.78 17.62
N VAL A 181 -8.01 5.98 16.61
CA VAL A 181 -8.43 5.92 15.20
C VAL A 181 -9.00 4.56 14.86
N ASN A 182 -8.36 3.48 15.30
CA ASN A 182 -8.80 2.11 15.01
C ASN A 182 -10.00 1.65 15.84
N SER A 183 -10.32 2.34 16.94
CA SER A 183 -11.45 1.98 17.81
C SER A 183 -12.79 1.93 17.07
N ARG A 184 -12.93 2.69 15.99
CA ARG A 184 -14.12 2.66 15.10
C ARG A 184 -14.46 1.26 14.56
N PHE A 185 -13.47 0.37 14.48
CA PHE A 185 -13.64 -1.02 14.07
C PHE A 185 -13.88 -1.97 15.26
N PHE A 186 -13.82 -1.47 16.50
CA PHE A 186 -13.93 -2.23 17.74
C PHE A 186 -14.98 -1.59 18.66
N ASP A 187 -16.19 -1.37 18.16
CA ASP A 187 -17.33 -0.79 18.87
C ASP A 187 -17.05 0.60 19.48
N ASN A 188 -16.14 1.37 18.90
CA ASN A 188 -15.62 2.64 19.41
C ASN A 188 -14.98 2.51 20.81
N ASP A 189 -14.51 1.32 21.18
CA ASP A 189 -13.85 1.05 22.46
C ASP A 189 -12.35 0.85 22.25
N VAL A 190 -11.56 1.82 22.69
CA VAL A 190 -10.08 1.80 22.61
C VAL A 190 -9.48 0.59 23.33
N ASN A 191 -10.15 0.09 24.39
CA ASN A 191 -9.68 -1.05 25.17
C ASN A 191 -9.81 -2.38 24.42
N LYS A 192 -10.68 -2.44 23.43
CA LYS A 192 -10.87 -3.64 22.58
C LYS A 192 -9.87 -3.71 21.43
N VAL A 193 -9.20 -2.61 21.08
CA VAL A 193 -8.20 -2.59 20.03
C VAL A 193 -6.95 -3.33 20.50
N PRO A 194 -6.41 -4.27 19.71
CA PRO A 194 -5.12 -4.90 20.02
C PRO A 194 -4.03 -3.83 20.18
N LYS A 195 -3.20 -3.98 21.20
CA LYS A 195 -2.17 -2.99 21.55
C LYS A 195 -0.88 -3.13 20.75
N GLN A 196 -0.72 -4.27 20.10
CA GLN A 196 0.44 -4.57 19.28
C GLN A 196 0.01 -5.06 17.90
N ALA A 197 0.87 -4.80 16.92
CA ALA A 197 0.76 -5.33 15.57
C ALA A 197 2.14 -5.77 15.09
N MET A 198 2.18 -6.70 14.17
CA MET A 198 3.35 -6.98 13.35
C MET A 198 3.22 -6.20 12.06
N SER A 199 4.27 -5.50 11.68
CA SER A 199 4.26 -4.62 10.51
C SER A 199 5.56 -4.73 9.74
N VAL A 200 5.46 -4.76 8.42
CA VAL A 200 6.64 -4.55 7.57
C VAL A 200 7.25 -3.19 7.89
N GLY A 201 8.56 -3.10 7.81
CA GLY A 201 9.28 -1.86 8.02
C GLY A 201 9.24 -0.95 6.79
N VAL A 202 9.65 0.29 6.98
CA VAL A 202 9.79 1.25 5.88
C VAL A 202 10.76 0.71 4.83
N ALA A 203 11.93 0.21 5.25
CA ALA A 203 12.92 -0.36 4.33
C ALA A 203 12.39 -1.61 3.63
N THR A 204 11.57 -2.43 4.29
CA THR A 204 10.94 -3.59 3.66
C THR A 204 10.08 -3.19 2.46
N VAL A 205 9.29 -2.12 2.61
CA VAL A 205 8.46 -1.58 1.53
C VAL A 205 9.35 -0.98 0.44
N LEU A 206 10.37 -0.19 0.80
CA LEU A 206 11.26 0.47 -0.15
C LEU A 206 12.14 -0.49 -0.95
N ASP A 207 12.40 -1.70 -0.44
CA ASP A 207 13.11 -2.74 -1.18
C ASP A 207 12.30 -3.28 -2.38
N SER A 208 11.02 -3.01 -2.43
CA SER A 208 10.16 -3.40 -3.55
C SER A 208 10.59 -2.69 -4.83
N LYS A 209 10.44 -3.35 -5.98
CA LYS A 209 10.82 -2.76 -7.27
C LYS A 209 10.01 -1.53 -7.61
N GLN A 210 8.73 -1.53 -7.22
CA GLN A 210 7.83 -0.39 -7.33
C GLN A 210 7.03 -0.25 -6.03
N VAL A 211 6.68 0.97 -5.67
CA VAL A 211 5.78 1.27 -4.54
C VAL A 211 4.66 2.17 -5.05
N LEU A 212 3.42 1.78 -4.78
CA LEU A 212 2.22 2.54 -5.15
C LEU A 212 1.43 2.87 -3.88
N ILE A 213 1.32 4.15 -3.57
CA ILE A 213 0.60 4.63 -2.39
C ILE A 213 -0.69 5.32 -2.80
N LEU A 214 -1.79 4.93 -2.17
CA LEU A 214 -3.09 5.57 -2.29
C LEU A 214 -3.27 6.60 -1.17
N ALA A 215 -3.57 7.84 -1.54
CA ALA A 215 -3.86 8.93 -0.60
C ALA A 215 -5.22 9.55 -0.99
N LEU A 216 -6.29 9.10 -0.37
CA LEU A 216 -7.66 9.42 -0.77
C LEU A 216 -8.41 10.20 0.31
N GLY A 217 -9.07 11.28 -0.13
CA GLY A 217 -9.90 12.12 0.70
C GLY A 217 -9.14 13.26 1.39
N HIS A 218 -9.89 14.26 1.80
CA HIS A 218 -9.38 15.50 2.43
C HIS A 218 -8.50 15.22 3.67
N LYS A 219 -8.84 14.20 4.46
CA LYS A 219 -8.06 13.84 5.66
C LYS A 219 -6.62 13.42 5.36
N LYS A 220 -6.31 13.08 4.10
CA LYS A 220 -4.95 12.71 3.66
C LYS A 220 -4.16 13.89 3.09
N ALA A 221 -4.76 15.08 3.02
CA ALA A 221 -4.14 16.25 2.37
C ALA A 221 -2.80 16.63 2.99
N ARG A 222 -2.70 16.66 4.32
CA ARG A 222 -1.44 16.96 5.00
C ARG A 222 -0.38 15.87 4.78
N ALA A 223 -0.77 14.61 4.87
CA ALA A 223 0.14 13.49 4.62
C ALA A 223 0.67 13.51 3.18
N LEU A 224 -0.19 13.80 2.20
CA LEU A 224 0.20 13.94 0.81
C LEU A 224 1.18 15.11 0.61
N GLN A 225 0.89 16.27 1.20
CA GLN A 225 1.78 17.42 1.14
C GLN A 225 3.16 17.09 1.72
N GLN A 226 3.22 16.44 2.89
CA GLN A 226 4.49 16.02 3.49
C GLN A 226 5.23 14.98 2.63
N CYS A 227 4.51 14.06 2.01
CA CYS A 227 5.08 13.07 1.10
C CYS A 227 5.75 13.71 -0.12
N VAL A 228 5.09 14.69 -0.74
CA VAL A 228 5.50 15.27 -2.02
C VAL A 228 6.44 16.47 -1.85
N GLU A 229 6.16 17.34 -0.91
CA GLU A 229 6.83 18.64 -0.73
C GLU A 229 7.61 18.75 0.57
N GLY A 230 7.35 17.87 1.53
CA GLY A 230 8.00 17.92 2.85
C GLY A 230 9.43 17.40 2.82
N PRO A 231 10.15 17.51 3.95
CA PRO A 231 11.49 16.96 4.07
C PRO A 231 11.46 15.42 4.13
N TYR A 232 12.52 14.78 3.67
CA TYR A 232 12.79 13.37 3.92
C TYR A 232 13.09 13.16 5.40
N SER A 233 12.15 12.61 6.14
CA SER A 233 12.21 12.56 7.60
C SER A 233 11.37 11.41 8.17
N HIS A 234 11.86 10.81 9.25
CA HIS A 234 11.12 9.78 9.99
C HIS A 234 9.94 10.35 10.80
N VAL A 235 9.82 11.66 10.93
CA VAL A 235 8.62 12.30 11.50
C VAL A 235 7.38 11.96 10.66
N CYS A 236 7.57 11.81 9.36
CA CYS A 236 6.54 11.41 8.40
C CYS A 236 7.10 10.30 7.53
N THR A 237 6.83 9.03 7.87
CA THR A 237 7.51 7.89 7.23
C THR A 237 7.18 7.75 5.75
N ILE A 238 6.02 8.25 5.29
CA ILE A 238 5.68 8.28 3.87
C ILE A 238 6.63 9.17 3.04
N SER A 239 7.35 10.10 3.68
CA SER A 239 8.36 10.91 3.00
C SER A 239 9.47 10.09 2.37
N ALA A 240 9.64 8.83 2.82
CA ALA A 240 10.57 7.88 2.24
C ALA A 240 10.28 7.57 0.75
N MET A 241 9.08 7.83 0.27
CA MET A 241 8.75 7.73 -1.16
C MET A 241 9.65 8.62 -2.03
N GLN A 242 10.16 9.71 -1.49
CA GLN A 242 11.02 10.65 -2.23
C GLN A 242 12.35 10.02 -2.69
N VAL A 243 12.83 9.00 -2.01
CA VAL A 243 14.10 8.32 -2.35
C VAL A 243 13.89 7.05 -3.15
N HIS A 244 12.65 6.58 -3.32
CA HIS A 244 12.38 5.37 -4.09
C HIS A 244 12.50 5.66 -5.60
N PRO A 245 13.24 4.83 -6.38
CA PRO A 245 13.44 5.08 -7.81
C PRO A 245 12.17 4.91 -8.65
N HIS A 246 11.17 4.18 -8.16
CA HIS A 246 9.92 3.90 -8.87
C HIS A 246 8.71 4.03 -7.93
N GLY A 247 8.63 5.17 -7.25
CA GLY A 247 7.51 5.51 -6.39
C GLY A 247 6.34 6.13 -7.18
N ILE A 248 5.13 5.70 -6.86
CA ILE A 248 3.89 6.24 -7.44
C ILE A 248 2.95 6.58 -6.29
N VAL A 249 2.46 7.82 -6.28
CA VAL A 249 1.37 8.22 -5.37
C VAL A 249 0.15 8.51 -6.22
N VAL A 250 -0.96 7.88 -5.88
CA VAL A 250 -2.26 8.07 -6.54
C VAL A 250 -3.19 8.71 -5.52
N CYS A 251 -3.76 9.85 -5.88
CA CYS A 251 -4.65 10.60 -5.01
C CYS A 251 -5.89 11.09 -5.76
N ASP A 252 -6.86 11.58 -5.02
CA ASP A 252 -8.01 12.32 -5.54
C ASP A 252 -7.86 13.83 -5.31
N GLU A 253 -8.73 14.63 -5.92
CA GLU A 253 -8.68 16.09 -5.79
C GLU A 253 -8.76 16.57 -4.32
N PRO A 254 -9.65 16.02 -3.45
CA PRO A 254 -9.70 16.46 -2.05
C PRO A 254 -8.40 16.28 -1.28
N ALA A 255 -7.57 15.30 -1.63
CA ALA A 255 -6.28 15.07 -0.99
C ALA A 255 -5.20 16.09 -1.38
N THR A 256 -5.43 16.91 -2.41
CA THR A 256 -4.42 17.84 -2.95
C THR A 256 -4.46 19.24 -2.33
N VAL A 257 -5.41 19.53 -1.46
CA VAL A 257 -5.70 20.91 -1.03
C VAL A 257 -4.58 21.59 -0.25
N GLU A 258 -3.63 20.85 0.30
CA GLU A 258 -2.44 21.41 0.97
C GLU A 258 -1.20 21.47 0.06
N LEU A 259 -1.27 20.96 -1.17
CA LEU A 259 -0.20 21.13 -2.13
C LEU A 259 -0.10 22.57 -2.61
N LYS A 260 1.12 23.04 -2.88
CA LYS A 260 1.32 24.30 -3.58
C LYS A 260 0.71 24.23 -4.97
N VAL A 261 0.12 25.32 -5.42
CA VAL A 261 -0.52 25.40 -6.74
C VAL A 261 0.45 25.00 -7.86
N GLY A 262 1.71 25.41 -7.77
CA GLY A 262 2.74 25.04 -8.75
C GLY A 262 2.98 23.52 -8.81
N THR A 263 3.03 22.85 -7.66
CA THR A 263 3.19 21.40 -7.57
C THR A 263 1.99 20.68 -8.18
N TYR A 264 0.79 21.08 -7.81
CA TYR A 264 -0.46 20.54 -8.36
C TYR A 264 -0.50 20.66 -9.90
N ARG A 265 -0.29 21.85 -10.43
CA ARG A 265 -0.30 22.11 -11.88
C ARG A 265 0.76 21.32 -12.62
N TYR A 266 1.95 21.21 -12.05
CA TYR A 266 3.05 20.46 -12.61
C TYR A 266 2.68 18.99 -12.83
N PHE A 267 2.19 18.31 -11.82
CA PHE A 267 1.82 16.90 -11.94
C PHE A 267 0.57 16.68 -12.79
N LYS A 268 -0.41 17.57 -12.73
CA LYS A 268 -1.58 17.51 -13.63
C LYS A 268 -1.16 17.62 -15.08
N ASP A 269 -0.20 18.47 -15.42
CA ASP A 269 0.25 18.63 -16.81
C ASP A 269 1.05 17.42 -17.29
N ILE A 270 2.03 16.95 -16.52
CA ILE A 270 2.90 15.85 -16.98
C ILE A 270 2.19 14.50 -17.04
N GLU A 271 1.17 14.28 -16.22
CA GLU A 271 0.43 13.02 -16.13
C GLU A 271 -0.93 13.04 -16.88
N LYS A 272 -1.30 14.16 -17.50
CA LYS A 272 -2.63 14.34 -18.09
C LYS A 272 -3.08 13.26 -19.08
N GLU A 273 -2.13 12.66 -19.82
CA GLU A 273 -2.43 11.60 -20.77
C GLU A 273 -2.53 10.21 -20.10
N ASN A 274 -2.22 10.12 -18.84
CA ASN A 274 -2.24 8.88 -18.05
C ASN A 274 -3.45 8.80 -17.11
N LEU A 275 -4.27 9.84 -17.04
CA LEU A 275 -5.48 9.87 -16.19
C LEU A 275 -6.63 9.08 -16.83
N ILE A 276 -7.58 8.66 -16.00
CA ILE A 276 -8.82 7.98 -16.44
C ILE A 276 -9.85 9.02 -16.89
#